data_6b783c0086032286fa53f98931765698
#
_entry.id   6b783c0086032286fa53f98931765698
#
_cell.length_a   1.000
_cell.length_b   1.000
_cell.length_c   1.000
_cell.angle_alpha   90.00
_cell.angle_beta   90.00
_cell.angle_gamma   90.00
#
_symmetry.space_group_name_H-M   'P 1'
#
loop_
_entity.id
_entity.type
_entity.pdbx_description
1 polymer ?
#
loop_
_entity_poly.entity_id
_entity_poly.type
_entity_poly.pdbx_seq_one_letter_code
_entity_poly.pdbx_strand_id
1 'polypeptide(L)'
;MNVWKQASYLGMIGLIALCASVLSAQNKGDAKKGQTVFESNCQICHNADSEEMKVGPGLKGWSKKPPHKFADKEHTHNVETLKNQIKNGGGQMPPMGSMVADKDLEDLVAYVMSL
;
A
#
# COMPACT_ATOMS: atom_id res chain seq x y z
N MET A 1 -57.09 12.56 13.15
CA MET A 1 -55.74 12.20 12.68
C MET A 1 -54.74 12.63 13.75
N ASN A 2 -54.07 11.67 14.37
CA ASN A 2 -53.23 11.91 15.55
C ASN A 2 -51.83 12.38 15.08
N VAL A 3 -51.57 13.66 15.17
CA VAL A 3 -50.29 14.30 14.87
C VAL A 3 -49.11 13.79 15.73
N TRP A 4 -49.40 13.04 16.77
CA TRP A 4 -48.37 12.48 17.70
C TRP A 4 -47.67 11.22 17.18
N LYS A 5 -48.17 10.57 16.14
CA LYS A 5 -47.53 9.38 15.55
C LYS A 5 -46.48 9.72 14.50
N GLN A 6 -46.44 10.95 14.02
CA GLN A 6 -45.49 11.36 12.96
C GLN A 6 -44.12 11.79 13.53
N ALA A 7 -44.04 12.16 14.81
CA ALA A 7 -42.79 12.64 15.43
C ALA A 7 -41.77 11.52 15.73
N SER A 8 -42.22 10.26 15.83
CA SER A 8 -41.33 9.15 16.21
C SER A 8 -40.50 8.58 15.03
N TYR A 9 -40.92 8.81 13.79
CA TYR A 9 -40.19 8.28 12.62
C TYR A 9 -39.05 9.17 12.13
N LEU A 10 -39.09 10.45 12.43
CA LEU A 10 -38.03 11.40 12.03
C LEU A 10 -36.77 11.30 12.91
N GLY A 11 -36.91 10.82 14.15
CA GLY A 11 -35.79 10.62 15.07
C GLY A 11 -34.93 9.39 14.77
N MET A 12 -35.53 8.35 14.16
CA MET A 12 -34.80 7.10 13.88
C MET A 12 -33.96 7.14 12.59
N ILE A 13 -34.30 8.00 11.65
CA ILE A 13 -33.55 8.13 10.38
C ILE A 13 -32.24 8.89 10.56
N GLY A 14 -32.19 9.81 11.54
CA GLY A 14 -30.99 10.59 11.83
C GLY A 14 -29.82 9.81 12.44
N LEU A 15 -30.12 8.68 13.14
CA LEU A 15 -29.07 7.93 13.85
C LEU A 15 -28.34 6.90 12.96
N ILE A 16 -28.95 6.52 11.83
CA ILE A 16 -28.35 5.53 10.91
C ILE A 16 -27.33 6.16 9.95
N ALA A 17 -27.46 7.46 9.69
CA ALA A 17 -26.57 8.18 8.78
C ALA A 17 -25.16 8.46 9.37
N LEU A 18 -25.00 8.41 10.68
CA LEU A 18 -23.74 8.75 11.36
C LEU A 18 -22.76 7.57 11.46
N CYS A 19 -23.22 6.33 11.27
CA CYS A 19 -22.37 5.14 11.35
C CYS A 19 -21.65 4.78 10.04
N ALA A 20 -22.00 5.40 8.92
CA ALA A 20 -21.40 5.06 7.62
C ALA A 20 -20.05 5.76 7.33
N SER A 21 -19.64 6.70 8.17
CA SER A 21 -18.47 7.56 7.90
C SER A 21 -17.16 7.04 8.52
N VAL A 22 -17.17 5.97 9.30
CA VAL A 22 -15.98 5.43 9.98
C VAL A 22 -15.31 4.26 9.27
N LEU A 23 -15.82 3.84 8.11
CA LEU A 23 -15.29 2.65 7.42
C LEU A 23 -14.19 2.95 6.37
N SER A 24 -13.75 4.18 6.23
CA SER A 24 -12.77 4.58 5.21
C SER A 24 -11.39 4.98 5.75
N ALA A 25 -11.09 4.70 7.00
CA ALA A 25 -9.73 4.80 7.53
C ALA A 25 -8.98 3.47 7.33
N GLN A 26 -9.01 2.90 6.12
CA GLN A 26 -8.14 1.78 5.77
C GLN A 26 -6.74 2.33 5.53
N ASN A 27 -5.89 2.08 6.49
CA ASN A 27 -4.43 2.13 6.53
C ASN A 27 -3.76 2.44 5.19
N LYS A 28 -3.82 3.70 4.79
CA LYS A 28 -2.84 4.22 3.85
C LYS A 28 -1.56 4.38 4.64
N GLY A 29 -0.54 3.59 4.32
CA GLY A 29 0.77 3.72 4.93
C GLY A 29 1.32 5.15 4.82
N ASP A 30 2.21 5.49 5.72
CA ASP A 30 2.91 6.77 5.76
C ASP A 30 4.18 6.69 4.91
N ALA A 31 4.20 7.33 3.76
CA ALA A 31 5.34 7.32 2.85
C ALA A 31 6.63 7.85 3.48
N LYS A 32 6.54 8.79 4.42
CA LYS A 32 7.74 9.33 5.10
C LYS A 32 8.36 8.29 6.05
N LYS A 33 7.52 7.54 6.76
CA LYS A 33 8.00 6.41 7.56
C LYS A 33 8.50 5.28 6.65
N GLY A 34 7.81 5.04 5.54
CA GLY A 34 8.21 4.07 4.52
C GLY A 34 9.57 4.36 3.93
N GLN A 35 9.94 5.63 3.77
CA GLN A 35 11.30 6.02 3.37
C GLN A 35 12.34 5.50 4.37
N THR A 36 12.12 5.66 5.65
CA THR A 36 13.04 5.14 6.69
C THR A 36 13.15 3.62 6.64
N VAL A 37 12.04 2.92 6.41
CA VAL A 37 12.04 1.46 6.24
C VAL A 37 12.84 1.05 5.00
N PHE A 38 12.68 1.78 3.88
CA PHE A 38 13.42 1.57 2.65
C PHE A 38 14.93 1.76 2.85
N GLU A 39 15.33 2.86 3.46
CA GLU A 39 16.73 3.17 3.75
C GLU A 39 17.39 2.11 4.62
N SER A 40 16.65 1.51 5.55
CA SER A 40 17.17 0.49 6.45
C SER A 40 17.28 -0.91 5.83
N ASN A 41 16.41 -1.24 4.85
CA ASN A 41 16.27 -2.62 4.38
C ASN A 41 16.46 -2.80 2.87
N CYS A 42 16.23 -1.77 2.07
CA CYS A 42 16.10 -1.90 0.61
C CYS A 42 17.19 -1.17 -0.18
N GLN A 43 17.69 -0.05 0.33
CA GLN A 43 18.65 0.81 -0.39
C GLN A 43 20.00 0.14 -0.70
N ILE A 44 20.34 -0.94 -0.01
CA ILE A 44 21.55 -1.70 -0.32
C ILE A 44 21.49 -2.32 -1.71
N CYS A 45 20.29 -2.67 -2.16
CA CYS A 45 20.06 -3.32 -3.44
C CYS A 45 19.32 -2.43 -4.46
N HIS A 46 18.56 -1.45 -4.02
CA HIS A 46 17.69 -0.62 -4.88
C HIS A 46 18.00 0.87 -4.77
N ASN A 47 17.97 1.58 -5.90
CA ASN A 47 17.95 3.03 -5.93
C ASN A 47 16.49 3.51 -5.87
N ALA A 48 16.17 4.49 -5.03
CA ALA A 48 14.85 5.11 -4.97
C ALA A 48 14.69 6.24 -6.00
N ASP A 49 15.74 6.99 -6.24
CA ASP A 49 15.76 8.25 -6.99
C ASP A 49 16.22 8.10 -8.46
N SER A 50 16.58 6.90 -8.87
CA SER A 50 16.97 6.62 -10.26
C SER A 50 16.37 5.30 -10.75
N GLU A 51 16.40 5.11 -12.07
CA GLU A 51 16.03 3.84 -12.73
C GLU A 51 17.24 2.91 -12.90
N GLU A 52 18.41 3.36 -12.52
CA GLU A 52 19.65 2.62 -12.70
C GLU A 52 19.67 1.34 -11.86
N MET A 53 20.16 0.27 -12.48
CA MET A 53 20.38 -1.02 -11.82
C MET A 53 21.50 -0.89 -10.80
N LYS A 54 21.26 -1.41 -9.61
CA LYS A 54 22.28 -1.63 -8.59
C LYS A 54 22.46 -3.15 -8.41
N VAL A 55 22.14 -3.73 -7.28
CA VAL A 55 21.92 -5.19 -7.17
C VAL A 55 20.56 -5.54 -7.73
N GLY A 56 19.54 -4.76 -7.40
CA GLY A 56 18.21 -4.80 -7.96
C GLY A 56 17.92 -3.58 -8.83
N PRO A 57 16.77 -3.54 -9.51
CA PRO A 57 16.38 -2.42 -10.35
C PRO A 57 16.16 -1.14 -9.55
N GLY A 58 16.43 0.00 -10.18
CA GLY A 58 16.03 1.30 -9.65
C GLY A 58 14.51 1.44 -9.63
N LEU A 59 13.98 2.08 -8.59
CA LEU A 59 12.54 2.11 -8.31
C LEU A 59 11.87 3.44 -8.66
N LYS A 60 12.62 4.43 -9.17
CA LYS A 60 12.03 5.68 -9.63
C LYS A 60 10.93 5.45 -10.64
N GLY A 61 9.74 5.98 -10.38
CA GLY A 61 8.57 5.81 -11.23
C GLY A 61 8.03 4.38 -11.29
N TRP A 62 8.35 3.53 -10.33
CA TRP A 62 8.01 2.11 -10.33
C TRP A 62 6.52 1.87 -10.58
N SER A 63 5.65 2.60 -9.91
CA SER A 63 4.19 2.44 -10.02
C SER A 63 3.62 2.82 -11.40
N LYS A 64 4.38 3.54 -12.20
CA LYS A 64 3.98 4.04 -13.53
C LYS A 64 4.53 3.19 -14.67
N LYS A 65 5.35 2.19 -14.36
CA LYS A 65 5.94 1.33 -15.38
C LYS A 65 4.89 0.37 -15.95
N PRO A 66 4.93 0.09 -17.26
CA PRO A 66 4.02 -0.86 -17.89
C PRO A 66 4.26 -2.28 -17.36
N PRO A 67 3.24 -3.15 -17.42
CA PRO A 67 3.41 -4.56 -17.12
C PRO A 67 4.50 -5.20 -18.00
N HIS A 68 5.25 -6.12 -17.43
CA HIS A 68 6.28 -6.88 -18.14
C HIS A 68 6.32 -8.33 -17.65
N LYS A 69 7.03 -9.20 -18.37
CA LYS A 69 7.23 -10.57 -17.92
C LYS A 69 8.36 -10.64 -16.89
N PHE A 70 8.09 -11.28 -15.76
CA PHE A 70 9.07 -11.60 -14.75
C PHE A 70 8.90 -13.07 -14.34
N ALA A 71 9.94 -13.87 -14.50
CA ALA A 71 9.90 -15.31 -14.25
C ALA A 71 8.70 -16.00 -14.95
N ASP A 72 8.50 -15.72 -16.24
CA ASP A 72 7.43 -16.23 -17.11
C ASP A 72 5.98 -15.84 -16.72
N LYS A 73 5.82 -14.98 -15.72
CA LYS A 73 4.53 -14.44 -15.30
C LYS A 73 4.43 -12.95 -15.65
N GLU A 74 3.21 -12.50 -15.89
CA GLU A 74 2.96 -11.08 -16.01
C GLU A 74 3.17 -10.40 -14.66
N HIS A 75 4.06 -9.40 -14.63
CA HIS A 75 4.35 -8.59 -13.46
C HIS A 75 3.76 -7.20 -13.66
N THR A 76 2.81 -6.85 -12.83
CA THR A 76 2.18 -5.54 -12.78
C THR A 76 2.75 -4.70 -11.64
N HIS A 77 2.74 -3.37 -11.79
CA HIS A 77 3.29 -2.45 -10.80
C HIS A 77 2.17 -1.86 -9.93
N ASN A 78 1.57 -2.69 -9.10
CA ASN A 78 0.50 -2.30 -8.17
C ASN A 78 0.83 -2.69 -6.72
N VAL A 79 0.00 -2.24 -5.79
CA VAL A 79 0.19 -2.45 -4.35
C VAL A 79 0.29 -3.93 -3.99
N GLU A 80 -0.58 -4.76 -4.56
CA GLU A 80 -0.62 -6.20 -4.24
C GLU A 80 0.64 -6.92 -4.72
N THR A 81 1.03 -6.67 -5.96
CA THR A 81 2.26 -7.24 -6.53
C THR A 81 3.48 -6.80 -5.73
N LEU A 82 3.54 -5.52 -5.34
CA LEU A 82 4.65 -5.00 -4.54
C LEU A 82 4.73 -5.67 -3.17
N LYS A 83 3.61 -5.79 -2.48
CA LYS A 83 3.54 -6.48 -1.17
C LYS A 83 3.99 -7.94 -1.29
N ASN A 84 3.49 -8.63 -2.31
CA ASN A 84 3.87 -10.01 -2.55
C ASN A 84 5.37 -10.15 -2.85
N GLN A 85 5.93 -9.28 -3.69
CA GLN A 85 7.35 -9.26 -4.01
C GLN A 85 8.22 -9.02 -2.77
N ILE A 86 7.84 -8.07 -1.92
CA ILE A 86 8.58 -7.78 -0.68
C ILE A 86 8.49 -8.98 0.28
N LYS A 87 7.30 -9.51 0.51
CA LYS A 87 7.12 -10.61 1.47
C LYS A 87 7.81 -11.90 1.04
N ASN A 88 7.64 -12.28 -0.21
CA ASN A 88 8.02 -13.61 -0.70
C ASN A 88 9.28 -13.62 -1.55
N GLY A 89 9.78 -12.44 -1.93
CA GLY A 89 10.91 -12.35 -2.85
C GLY A 89 10.55 -12.79 -4.27
N GLY A 90 11.56 -13.05 -5.06
CA GLY A 90 11.44 -13.56 -6.43
C GLY A 90 12.63 -13.16 -7.27
N GLY A 91 13.00 -14.00 -8.24
CA GLY A 91 14.26 -13.82 -8.95
C GLY A 91 15.44 -13.87 -7.99
N GLN A 92 16.24 -12.82 -7.97
CA GLN A 92 17.40 -12.71 -7.06
C GLN A 92 17.03 -11.95 -5.75
N MET A 93 15.82 -11.41 -5.65
CA MET A 93 15.37 -10.72 -4.45
C MET A 93 14.99 -11.72 -3.36
N PRO A 94 15.63 -11.68 -2.17
CA PRO A 94 15.26 -12.56 -1.07
C PRO A 94 13.88 -12.17 -0.49
N PRO A 95 13.19 -13.11 0.18
CA PRO A 95 11.97 -12.78 0.91
C PRO A 95 12.30 -11.88 2.11
N MET A 96 11.62 -10.73 2.20
CA MET A 96 11.82 -9.75 3.26
C MET A 96 10.74 -9.79 4.35
N GLY A 97 9.78 -10.71 4.24
CA GLY A 97 8.64 -10.77 5.15
C GLY A 97 8.97 -10.97 6.63
N SER A 98 10.13 -11.56 6.94
CA SER A 98 10.62 -11.70 8.32
C SER A 98 11.38 -10.46 8.83
N MET A 99 11.82 -9.58 7.94
CA MET A 99 12.63 -8.39 8.26
C MET A 99 11.79 -7.12 8.30
N VAL A 100 10.67 -7.09 7.59
CA VAL A 100 9.76 -5.95 7.51
C VAL A 100 8.44 -6.34 8.18
N ALA A 101 8.15 -5.73 9.33
CA ALA A 101 6.90 -5.95 10.05
C ALA A 101 5.69 -5.51 9.20
N ASP A 102 4.53 -6.12 9.40
CA ASP A 102 3.33 -5.82 8.60
C ASP A 102 2.95 -4.35 8.58
N LYS A 103 3.10 -3.64 9.71
CA LYS A 103 2.87 -2.19 9.79
C LYS A 103 3.86 -1.41 8.93
N ASP A 104 5.13 -1.79 8.99
CA ASP A 104 6.20 -1.14 8.23
C ASP A 104 6.08 -1.45 6.74
N LEU A 105 5.50 -2.59 6.39
CA LEU A 105 5.20 -2.95 5.00
C LEU A 105 4.20 -1.99 4.36
N GLU A 106 3.14 -1.58 5.07
CA GLU A 106 2.18 -0.61 4.55
C GLU A 106 2.84 0.76 4.29
N ASP A 107 3.68 1.20 5.20
CA ASP A 107 4.44 2.44 5.08
C ASP A 107 5.46 2.36 3.92
N LEU A 108 6.19 1.25 3.82
CA LEU A 108 7.14 0.99 2.74
C LEU A 108 6.46 0.98 1.37
N VAL A 109 5.31 0.32 1.25
CA VAL A 109 4.51 0.29 0.02
C VAL A 109 4.07 1.69 -0.36
N ALA A 110 3.58 2.49 0.59
CA ALA A 110 3.20 3.89 0.34
C ALA A 110 4.38 4.70 -0.21
N TYR A 111 5.57 4.50 0.32
CA TYR A 111 6.79 5.15 -0.17
C TYR A 111 7.15 4.72 -1.59
N VAL A 112 7.28 3.43 -1.86
CA VAL A 112 7.65 2.93 -3.21
C VAL A 112 6.62 3.33 -4.26
N MET A 113 5.33 3.31 -3.93
CA MET A 113 4.27 3.77 -4.83
C MET A 113 4.32 5.27 -5.13
N SER A 114 5.03 6.05 -4.33
CA SER A 114 5.20 7.50 -4.50
C SER A 114 6.43 7.92 -5.31
N LEU A 115 7.32 6.98 -5.63
CA LEU A 115 8.57 7.23 -6.36
C LEU A 115 8.40 7.57 -7.85
#